data_0e137fcf16d3951ba07b3561369a3ac8
#
_entry.id   0e137fcf16d3951ba07b3561369a3ac8
#
_cell.length_a   1.000
_cell.length_b   1.000
_cell.length_c   1.000
_cell.angle_alpha   90.00
_cell.angle_beta   90.00
_cell.angle_gamma   90.00
#
_symmetry.space_group_name_H-M   'P 1'
#
loop_
_entity.id
_entity.type
_entity.pdbx_description
1 polymer ?
#
loop_
_entity_poly.entity_id
_entity_poly.type
_entity_poly.pdbx_seq_one_letter_code
_entity_poly.pdbx_strand_id
1 'polypeptide(L)'
;MAELHLRARVLARGLDVQFTVAPGEVLAILGPNGAGKTTTVEVIAGLLRADDAVVRVGERTLTDTSRGVHVAIHDRRIGVLLQNPLLFPHLSVIGNVEFGARRYANRASARLSARRWLTEVGVDDLADRAPGELSGGQAQRVALARAMAAEPEVLLLDEPLVGLDVAGAAAVRSVLRRVLTADSRSALLITHDLIDVLTLADRVLVLAAGKVAEIGRVANVLAVPRSQFGARIAGVNLVRGVLVGPGALRGEAGLPWHGYPSGTLRLGQDVVAVFPPAAVAVYREQPHGSPRNSILVRIAGLEVSGAAVRIRAEAQDDGGLGLAADVTPEAVAELGLQVGEQVWFSVKTQAVGIHPGARSG
;
A
#
# COMPACT_ATOMS: atom_id res chain seq x y z
N MET A 1 -3.72 -22.73 -10.54
CA MET A 1 -3.26 -21.47 -9.87
C MET A 1 -2.53 -20.66 -10.94
N ALA A 2 -2.89 -19.41 -11.08
CA ALA A 2 -2.42 -18.60 -12.21
C ALA A 2 -1.56 -17.42 -11.74
N GLU A 3 -0.38 -17.26 -12.33
CA GLU A 3 0.45 -16.06 -12.19
C GLU A 3 -0.22 -14.88 -12.89
N LEU A 4 -0.25 -13.71 -12.25
CA LEU A 4 -0.63 -12.47 -12.91
C LEU A 4 0.63 -11.71 -13.33
N HIS A 5 0.73 -11.41 -14.62
CA HIS A 5 1.76 -10.53 -15.17
C HIS A 5 1.12 -9.25 -15.70
N LEU A 6 1.67 -8.12 -15.30
CA LEU A 6 1.31 -6.81 -15.82
C LEU A 6 2.55 -6.09 -16.35
N ARG A 7 2.45 -5.54 -17.55
CA ARG A 7 3.21 -4.40 -18.05
C ARG A 7 2.20 -3.43 -18.62
N ALA A 8 2.22 -2.19 -18.16
CA ALA A 8 1.23 -1.21 -18.62
C ALA A 8 1.78 0.21 -18.59
N ARG A 9 1.47 0.96 -19.65
CA ARG A 9 1.74 2.39 -19.77
C ARG A 9 0.47 3.13 -20.13
N VAL A 10 0.13 4.15 -19.31
CA VAL A 10 -1.03 5.03 -19.52
C VAL A 10 -0.54 6.46 -19.50
N LEU A 11 -0.30 7.03 -20.68
CA LEU A 11 0.32 8.35 -20.85
C LEU A 11 -0.49 9.46 -20.18
N ALA A 12 -1.80 9.46 -20.39
CA ALA A 12 -2.69 10.48 -19.83
C ALA A 12 -2.73 10.50 -18.29
N ARG A 13 -2.29 9.41 -17.64
CA ARG A 13 -2.25 9.28 -16.16
C ARG A 13 -0.81 9.14 -15.62
N GLY A 14 0.20 9.28 -16.48
CA GLY A 14 1.60 9.14 -16.11
C GLY A 14 1.99 7.78 -15.55
N LEU A 15 1.21 6.71 -15.82
CA LEU A 15 1.48 5.36 -15.32
C LEU A 15 2.45 4.63 -16.24
N ASP A 16 3.49 4.04 -15.64
CA ASP A 16 4.44 3.14 -16.32
C ASP A 16 4.90 2.08 -15.31
N VAL A 17 4.30 0.89 -15.38
CA VAL A 17 4.48 -0.15 -14.36
C VAL A 17 4.69 -1.52 -14.98
N GLN A 18 5.56 -2.32 -14.34
CA GLN A 18 5.75 -3.72 -14.66
C GLN A 18 5.97 -4.52 -13.37
N PHE A 19 5.18 -5.58 -13.17
CA PHE A 19 5.35 -6.51 -12.05
C PHE A 19 4.65 -7.85 -12.32
N THR A 20 4.92 -8.81 -11.45
CA THR A 20 4.25 -10.12 -11.42
C THR A 20 3.73 -10.42 -10.02
N VAL A 21 2.63 -11.18 -9.96
CA VAL A 21 2.07 -11.77 -8.75
C VAL A 21 2.10 -13.28 -8.94
N ALA A 22 2.82 -13.97 -8.07
CA ALA A 22 2.95 -15.42 -8.15
C ALA A 22 1.60 -16.12 -7.87
N PRO A 23 1.44 -17.37 -8.29
CA PRO A 23 0.25 -18.16 -7.95
C PRO A 23 0.04 -18.25 -6.44
N GLY A 24 -1.14 -17.86 -5.96
CA GLY A 24 -1.48 -17.85 -4.54
C GLY A 24 -0.85 -16.72 -3.71
N GLU A 25 -0.17 -15.79 -4.34
CA GLU A 25 0.44 -14.63 -3.70
C GLU A 25 -0.55 -13.48 -3.55
N VAL A 26 -0.49 -12.79 -2.43
CA VAL A 26 -1.16 -11.50 -2.21
C VAL A 26 -0.12 -10.37 -2.30
N LEU A 27 -0.23 -9.54 -3.35
CA LEU A 27 0.60 -8.36 -3.53
C LEU A 27 -0.18 -7.11 -3.08
N ALA A 28 0.26 -6.45 -2.00
CA ALA A 28 -0.28 -5.16 -1.61
C ALA A 28 0.33 -4.05 -2.48
N ILE A 29 -0.52 -3.15 -2.99
CA ILE A 29 -0.10 -1.94 -3.70
C ILE A 29 -0.30 -0.74 -2.78
N LEU A 30 0.79 -0.11 -2.41
CA LEU A 30 0.84 1.09 -1.58
C LEU A 30 1.30 2.29 -2.40
N GLY A 31 1.04 3.49 -1.91
CA GLY A 31 1.49 4.73 -2.55
C GLY A 31 0.57 5.90 -2.20
N PRO A 32 1.04 7.14 -2.41
CA PRO A 32 0.23 8.34 -2.17
C PRO A 32 -1.00 8.38 -3.09
N ASN A 33 -1.93 9.29 -2.78
CA ASN A 33 -3.06 9.56 -3.67
C ASN A 33 -2.54 10.07 -5.02
N GLY A 34 -3.16 9.61 -6.10
CA GLY A 34 -2.71 9.92 -7.47
C GLY A 34 -1.49 9.12 -7.96
N ALA A 35 -0.92 8.20 -7.18
CA ALA A 35 0.23 7.39 -7.60
C ALA A 35 -0.06 6.36 -8.71
N GLY A 36 -1.33 6.15 -9.08
CA GLY A 36 -1.72 5.22 -10.14
C GLY A 36 -2.25 3.86 -9.65
N LYS A 37 -2.50 3.69 -8.35
CA LYS A 37 -2.98 2.43 -7.76
C LYS A 37 -4.28 1.93 -8.41
N THR A 38 -5.34 2.73 -8.36
CA THR A 38 -6.64 2.41 -8.99
C THR A 38 -6.52 2.25 -10.50
N THR A 39 -5.71 3.09 -11.18
CA THR A 39 -5.43 2.96 -12.61
C THR A 39 -4.83 1.59 -12.95
N THR A 40 -3.92 1.09 -12.12
CA THR A 40 -3.33 -0.25 -12.28
C THR A 40 -4.40 -1.33 -12.22
N VAL A 41 -5.30 -1.27 -11.24
CA VAL A 41 -6.43 -2.19 -11.10
C VAL A 41 -7.38 -2.09 -12.29
N GLU A 42 -7.73 -0.87 -12.73
CA GLU A 42 -8.62 -0.64 -13.87
C GLU A 42 -8.05 -1.23 -15.19
N VAL A 43 -6.74 -1.13 -15.42
CA VAL A 43 -6.07 -1.74 -16.60
C VAL A 43 -6.16 -3.26 -16.53
N ILE A 44 -5.84 -3.87 -15.38
CA ILE A 44 -5.90 -5.33 -15.20
C ILE A 44 -7.33 -5.83 -15.37
N ALA A 45 -8.30 -5.14 -14.80
CA ALA A 45 -9.72 -5.47 -14.92
C ALA A 45 -10.28 -5.27 -16.34
N GLY A 46 -9.59 -4.48 -17.19
CA GLY A 46 -10.04 -4.10 -18.53
C GLY A 46 -11.07 -2.97 -18.55
N LEU A 47 -11.20 -2.26 -17.43
CA LEU A 47 -12.05 -1.07 -17.30
C LEU A 47 -11.41 0.15 -17.96
N LEU A 48 -10.08 0.18 -18.04
CA LEU A 48 -9.32 1.23 -18.70
C LEU A 48 -8.46 0.62 -19.81
N ARG A 49 -8.46 1.24 -20.99
CA ARG A 49 -7.54 0.92 -22.08
C ARG A 49 -6.23 1.69 -21.87
N ALA A 50 -5.13 0.96 -21.82
CA ALA A 50 -3.80 1.54 -21.75
C ALA A 50 -3.24 1.83 -23.14
N ASP A 51 -2.29 2.75 -23.26
CA ASP A 51 -1.57 3.07 -24.50
C ASP A 51 -0.67 1.91 -24.93
N ASP A 52 0.03 1.28 -23.98
CA ASP A 52 0.78 0.04 -24.16
C ASP A 52 0.53 -0.86 -22.95
N ALA A 53 0.07 -2.10 -23.17
CA ALA A 53 -0.15 -3.04 -22.09
C ALA A 53 -0.05 -4.50 -22.52
N VAL A 54 0.49 -5.29 -21.61
CA VAL A 54 0.39 -6.75 -21.60
C VAL A 54 -0.14 -7.17 -20.26
N VAL A 55 -1.32 -7.81 -20.24
CA VAL A 55 -1.94 -8.41 -19.05
C VAL A 55 -2.11 -9.89 -19.31
N ARG A 56 -1.50 -10.74 -18.48
CA ARG A 56 -1.64 -12.19 -18.57
C ARG A 56 -2.02 -12.79 -17.21
N VAL A 57 -2.86 -13.81 -17.24
CA VAL A 57 -3.21 -14.65 -16.09
C VAL A 57 -2.92 -16.10 -16.47
N GLY A 58 -1.86 -16.65 -15.92
CA GLY A 58 -1.28 -17.92 -16.37
C GLY A 58 -0.91 -17.84 -17.85
N GLU A 59 -1.39 -18.81 -18.63
CA GLU A 59 -1.17 -18.88 -20.09
C GLU A 59 -2.10 -17.93 -20.89
N ARG A 60 -3.12 -17.36 -20.26
CA ARG A 60 -4.13 -16.54 -20.93
C ARG A 60 -3.69 -15.10 -21.05
N THR A 61 -3.58 -14.59 -22.26
CA THR A 61 -3.40 -13.16 -22.53
C THR A 61 -4.76 -12.47 -22.49
N LEU A 62 -4.94 -11.55 -21.56
CA LEU A 62 -6.18 -10.76 -21.38
C LEU A 62 -6.13 -9.44 -22.13
N THR A 63 -4.95 -8.84 -22.20
CA THR A 63 -4.66 -7.61 -22.96
C THR A 63 -3.27 -7.74 -23.57
N ASP A 64 -3.15 -7.39 -24.84
CA ASP A 64 -1.90 -7.17 -25.54
C ASP A 64 -2.14 -6.13 -26.63
N THR A 65 -1.76 -4.90 -26.36
CA THR A 65 -2.01 -3.75 -27.25
C THR A 65 -1.28 -3.91 -28.58
N SER A 66 -0.07 -4.51 -28.57
CA SER A 66 0.72 -4.72 -29.77
C SER A 66 0.09 -5.76 -30.73
N ARG A 67 -0.67 -6.71 -30.19
CA ARG A 67 -1.36 -7.78 -30.93
C ARG A 67 -2.86 -7.53 -31.11
N GLY A 68 -3.39 -6.40 -30.62
CA GLY A 68 -4.82 -6.08 -30.66
C GLY A 68 -5.69 -6.98 -29.78
N VAL A 69 -5.11 -7.67 -28.78
CA VAL A 69 -5.85 -8.54 -27.88
C VAL A 69 -6.51 -7.72 -26.78
N HIS A 70 -7.81 -7.84 -26.62
CA HIS A 70 -8.55 -7.25 -25.50
C HIS A 70 -9.73 -8.14 -25.12
N VAL A 71 -9.56 -8.97 -24.09
CA VAL A 71 -10.60 -9.83 -23.56
C VAL A 71 -11.65 -8.98 -22.83
N ALA A 72 -12.94 -9.22 -23.10
CA ALA A 72 -14.03 -8.52 -22.44
C ALA A 72 -13.98 -8.71 -20.92
N ILE A 73 -14.36 -7.67 -20.15
CA ILE A 73 -14.26 -7.62 -18.68
C ILE A 73 -14.85 -8.90 -18.05
N HIS A 74 -16.04 -9.28 -18.52
CA HIS A 74 -16.77 -10.43 -17.98
C HIS A 74 -16.15 -11.80 -18.34
N ASP A 75 -15.22 -11.87 -19.29
CA ASP A 75 -14.50 -13.11 -19.69
C ASP A 75 -13.13 -13.24 -19.06
N ARG A 76 -12.67 -12.21 -18.31
CA ARG A 76 -11.32 -12.19 -17.71
C ARG A 76 -11.15 -13.16 -16.55
N ARG A 77 -12.24 -13.60 -15.90
CA ARG A 77 -12.23 -14.38 -14.65
C ARG A 77 -11.50 -13.67 -13.54
N ILE A 78 -11.64 -12.35 -13.47
CA ILE A 78 -11.06 -11.48 -12.45
C ILE A 78 -12.21 -10.99 -11.57
N GLY A 79 -12.12 -11.23 -10.26
CA GLY A 79 -13.02 -10.64 -9.27
C GLY A 79 -12.53 -9.24 -8.91
N VAL A 80 -13.40 -8.25 -8.96
CA VAL A 80 -13.06 -6.86 -8.67
C VAL A 80 -13.93 -6.35 -7.56
N LEU A 81 -13.31 -5.83 -6.50
CA LEU A 81 -13.95 -5.02 -5.48
C LEU A 81 -13.33 -3.62 -5.56
N LEU A 82 -14.11 -2.66 -6.05
CA LEU A 82 -13.73 -1.26 -6.12
C LEU A 82 -14.08 -0.54 -4.81
N GLN A 83 -13.49 0.61 -4.58
CA GLN A 83 -13.73 1.47 -3.40
C GLN A 83 -15.22 1.75 -3.20
N ASN A 84 -15.98 1.99 -4.29
CA ASN A 84 -17.43 2.04 -4.26
C ASN A 84 -18.01 0.65 -4.51
N PRO A 85 -18.96 0.16 -3.69
CA PRO A 85 -19.53 -1.19 -3.84
C PRO A 85 -20.22 -1.46 -5.16
N LEU A 86 -20.75 -0.43 -5.84
CA LEU A 86 -21.44 -0.50 -7.13
C LEU A 86 -22.42 -1.67 -7.20
N LEU A 87 -23.29 -1.80 -6.19
CA LEU A 87 -24.37 -2.79 -6.19
C LEU A 87 -25.45 -2.43 -7.20
N PHE A 88 -26.04 -3.45 -7.81
CA PHE A 88 -27.17 -3.27 -8.74
C PHE A 88 -28.42 -2.87 -7.96
N PRO A 89 -28.95 -1.65 -8.11
CA PRO A 89 -30.04 -1.13 -7.26
C PRO A 89 -31.39 -1.85 -7.50
N HIS A 90 -31.55 -2.48 -8.66
CA HIS A 90 -32.76 -3.21 -9.05
C HIS A 90 -32.75 -4.69 -8.61
N LEU A 91 -31.67 -5.16 -7.99
CA LEU A 91 -31.54 -6.51 -7.43
C LEU A 91 -31.51 -6.45 -5.92
N SER A 92 -32.06 -7.46 -5.25
CA SER A 92 -31.85 -7.67 -3.82
C SER A 92 -30.38 -7.99 -3.51
N VAL A 93 -30.01 -8.01 -2.24
CA VAL A 93 -28.66 -8.40 -1.77
C VAL A 93 -28.27 -9.77 -2.32
N ILE A 94 -29.13 -10.79 -2.14
CA ILE A 94 -28.85 -12.13 -2.67
C ILE A 94 -28.78 -12.12 -4.20
N GLY A 95 -29.64 -11.35 -4.88
CA GLY A 95 -29.63 -11.20 -6.34
C GLY A 95 -28.32 -10.60 -6.86
N ASN A 96 -27.74 -9.64 -6.14
CA ASN A 96 -26.43 -9.07 -6.44
C ASN A 96 -25.33 -10.13 -6.39
N VAL A 97 -25.33 -10.98 -5.36
CA VAL A 97 -24.31 -12.03 -5.21
C VAL A 97 -24.53 -13.18 -6.21
N GLU A 98 -25.79 -13.59 -6.43
CA GLU A 98 -26.12 -14.56 -7.48
C GLU A 98 -25.64 -14.13 -8.86
N PHE A 99 -25.68 -12.83 -9.15
CA PHE A 99 -25.22 -12.29 -10.45
C PHE A 99 -23.76 -12.67 -10.73
N GLY A 100 -22.90 -12.63 -9.71
CA GLY A 100 -21.51 -13.06 -9.83
C GLY A 100 -21.37 -14.56 -10.17
N ALA A 101 -22.17 -15.40 -9.53
CA ALA A 101 -22.11 -16.85 -9.68
C ALA A 101 -22.76 -17.39 -10.96
N ARG A 102 -23.79 -16.72 -11.50
CA ARG A 102 -24.63 -17.20 -12.63
C ARG A 102 -23.88 -17.49 -13.91
N ARG A 103 -22.70 -16.91 -14.09
CA ARG A 103 -21.94 -17.12 -15.31
C ARG A 103 -21.37 -18.54 -15.43
N TYR A 104 -21.08 -19.17 -14.29
CA TYR A 104 -20.39 -20.46 -14.24
C TYR A 104 -21.22 -21.56 -13.59
N ALA A 105 -22.45 -21.25 -13.14
CA ALA A 105 -23.32 -22.16 -12.41
C ALA A 105 -24.76 -22.04 -12.87
N ASN A 106 -25.53 -23.15 -12.75
CA ASN A 106 -27.00 -23.09 -12.93
C ASN A 106 -27.61 -22.24 -11.78
N ARG A 107 -28.90 -21.87 -11.95
CA ARG A 107 -29.61 -20.99 -11.02
C ARG A 107 -29.61 -21.50 -9.55
N ALA A 108 -29.77 -22.80 -9.36
CA ALA A 108 -29.81 -23.40 -8.03
C ALA A 108 -28.44 -23.35 -7.37
N SER A 109 -27.37 -23.71 -8.08
CA SER A 109 -25.99 -23.67 -7.60
C SER A 109 -25.54 -22.23 -7.33
N ALA A 110 -25.90 -21.27 -8.20
CA ALA A 110 -25.61 -19.85 -8.02
C ALA A 110 -26.24 -19.32 -6.72
N ARG A 111 -27.50 -19.70 -6.42
CA ARG A 111 -28.18 -19.31 -5.19
C ARG A 111 -27.55 -19.90 -3.93
N LEU A 112 -27.12 -21.16 -3.98
CA LEU A 112 -26.38 -21.80 -2.87
C LEU A 112 -25.03 -21.11 -2.62
N SER A 113 -24.29 -20.84 -3.69
CA SER A 113 -23.02 -20.08 -3.60
C SER A 113 -23.25 -18.69 -3.02
N ALA A 114 -24.29 -17.98 -3.46
CA ALA A 114 -24.61 -16.66 -2.95
C ALA A 114 -24.93 -16.68 -1.45
N ARG A 115 -25.78 -17.62 -0.99
CA ARG A 115 -26.07 -17.76 0.44
C ARG A 115 -24.83 -18.07 1.25
N ARG A 116 -23.99 -19.01 0.79
CA ARG A 116 -22.72 -19.32 1.44
C ARG A 116 -21.87 -18.06 1.64
N TRP A 117 -21.69 -17.28 0.57
CA TRP A 117 -20.84 -16.07 0.67
C TRP A 117 -21.46 -14.97 1.52
N LEU A 118 -22.78 -14.80 1.52
CA LEU A 118 -23.46 -13.87 2.43
C LEU A 118 -23.25 -14.26 3.89
N THR A 119 -23.34 -15.55 4.22
CA THR A 119 -23.05 -16.07 5.58
C THR A 119 -21.57 -15.86 5.93
N GLU A 120 -20.63 -16.14 4.99
CA GLU A 120 -19.19 -15.97 5.22
C GLU A 120 -18.80 -14.51 5.54
N VAL A 121 -19.46 -13.55 4.93
CA VAL A 121 -19.22 -12.11 5.20
C VAL A 121 -20.15 -11.53 6.28
N GLY A 122 -21.02 -12.35 6.89
CA GLY A 122 -21.89 -11.99 8.01
C GLY A 122 -22.97 -10.95 7.64
N VAL A 123 -23.68 -11.17 6.52
CA VAL A 123 -24.81 -10.35 6.07
C VAL A 123 -25.94 -11.17 5.43
N ASP A 124 -26.08 -12.43 5.84
CA ASP A 124 -27.11 -13.33 5.32
C ASP A 124 -28.53 -12.94 5.77
N ASP A 125 -28.67 -12.30 6.92
CA ASP A 125 -29.90 -11.71 7.44
C ASP A 125 -30.43 -10.55 6.54
N LEU A 126 -29.59 -10.00 5.69
CA LEU A 126 -29.92 -8.91 4.77
C LEU A 126 -30.26 -9.38 3.34
N ALA A 127 -30.30 -10.71 3.11
CA ALA A 127 -30.39 -11.31 1.77
C ALA A 127 -31.50 -10.75 0.86
N ASP A 128 -32.65 -10.46 1.43
CA ASP A 128 -33.82 -9.99 0.68
C ASP A 128 -33.95 -8.44 0.63
N ARG A 129 -33.06 -7.69 1.30
CA ARG A 129 -33.06 -6.23 1.28
C ARG A 129 -32.61 -5.66 -0.07
N ALA A 130 -33.04 -4.42 -0.34
CA ALA A 130 -32.51 -3.64 -1.45
C ALA A 130 -31.16 -2.97 -1.06
N PRO A 131 -30.23 -2.73 -2.00
CA PRO A 131 -28.96 -2.07 -1.73
C PRO A 131 -29.07 -0.71 -1.06
N GLY A 132 -30.11 0.07 -1.34
CA GLY A 132 -30.37 1.37 -0.73
C GLY A 132 -30.71 1.34 0.76
N GLU A 133 -31.00 0.16 1.32
CA GLU A 133 -31.32 -0.03 2.74
C GLU A 133 -30.08 -0.45 3.56
N LEU A 134 -28.92 -0.56 2.91
CA LEU A 134 -27.66 -1.00 3.52
C LEU A 134 -26.83 0.18 4.01
N SER A 135 -26.15 -0.01 5.14
CA SER A 135 -25.04 0.87 5.50
C SER A 135 -23.87 0.69 4.53
N GLY A 136 -22.96 1.66 4.44
CA GLY A 136 -21.76 1.57 3.58
C GLY A 136 -20.97 0.29 3.82
N GLY A 137 -20.75 -0.09 5.08
CA GLY A 137 -20.04 -1.31 5.44
C GLY A 137 -20.78 -2.59 5.08
N GLN A 138 -22.12 -2.61 5.17
CA GLN A 138 -22.95 -3.73 4.70
C GLN A 138 -22.86 -3.87 3.18
N ALA A 139 -22.97 -2.76 2.44
CA ALA A 139 -22.83 -2.74 0.99
C ALA A 139 -21.45 -3.24 0.54
N GLN A 140 -20.38 -2.88 1.25
CA GLN A 140 -19.02 -3.35 0.98
C GLN A 140 -18.89 -4.86 1.17
N ARG A 141 -19.47 -5.42 2.25
CA ARG A 141 -19.48 -6.88 2.49
C ARG A 141 -20.28 -7.63 1.42
N VAL A 142 -21.41 -7.09 0.97
CA VAL A 142 -22.18 -7.67 -0.14
C VAL A 142 -21.40 -7.64 -1.46
N ALA A 143 -20.70 -6.53 -1.76
CA ALA A 143 -19.87 -6.43 -2.96
C ALA A 143 -18.70 -7.43 -2.94
N LEU A 144 -18.10 -7.66 -1.76
CA LEU A 144 -17.09 -8.70 -1.56
C LEU A 144 -17.68 -10.09 -1.82
N ALA A 145 -18.85 -10.41 -1.24
CA ALA A 145 -19.53 -11.68 -1.47
C ALA A 145 -19.81 -11.89 -2.97
N ARG A 146 -20.25 -10.85 -3.70
CA ARG A 146 -20.48 -10.88 -5.15
C ARG A 146 -19.20 -11.20 -5.94
N ALA A 147 -18.09 -10.56 -5.59
CA ALA A 147 -16.80 -10.79 -6.23
C ALA A 147 -16.30 -12.23 -6.01
N MET A 148 -16.49 -12.75 -4.79
CA MET A 148 -16.09 -14.11 -4.41
C MET A 148 -16.97 -15.19 -5.04
N ALA A 149 -18.28 -14.94 -5.16
CA ALA A 149 -19.24 -15.89 -5.76
C ALA A 149 -18.98 -16.15 -7.24
N ALA A 150 -18.26 -15.27 -7.93
CA ALA A 150 -17.82 -15.45 -9.31
C ALA A 150 -16.66 -16.45 -9.47
N GLU A 151 -16.12 -17.01 -8.38
CA GLU A 151 -14.97 -17.93 -8.36
C GLU A 151 -13.80 -17.45 -9.23
N PRO A 152 -13.30 -16.23 -9.01
CA PRO A 152 -12.28 -15.64 -9.86
C PRO A 152 -10.92 -16.34 -9.71
N GLU A 153 -10.10 -16.31 -10.76
CA GLU A 153 -8.71 -16.78 -10.74
C GLU A 153 -7.78 -15.77 -10.05
N VAL A 154 -8.11 -14.47 -10.16
CA VAL A 154 -7.40 -13.35 -9.53
C VAL A 154 -8.39 -12.41 -8.87
N LEU A 155 -8.07 -11.91 -7.68
CA LEU A 155 -8.84 -10.90 -6.96
C LEU A 155 -8.15 -9.54 -7.02
N LEU A 156 -8.89 -8.51 -7.37
CA LEU A 156 -8.46 -7.11 -7.30
C LEU A 156 -9.31 -6.42 -6.22
N LEU A 157 -8.68 -6.02 -5.14
CA LEU A 157 -9.29 -5.45 -3.95
C LEU A 157 -8.82 -4.01 -3.77
N ASP A 158 -9.65 -3.04 -4.08
CA ASP A 158 -9.35 -1.62 -3.92
C ASP A 158 -10.01 -1.09 -2.64
N GLU A 159 -9.22 -0.93 -1.59
CA GLU A 159 -9.61 -0.49 -0.26
C GLU A 159 -10.80 -1.28 0.34
N PRO A 160 -10.70 -2.62 0.43
CA PRO A 160 -11.83 -3.51 0.74
C PRO A 160 -12.41 -3.32 2.15
N LEU A 161 -11.68 -2.70 3.07
CA LEU A 161 -12.06 -2.54 4.47
C LEU A 161 -12.39 -1.10 4.87
N VAL A 162 -12.29 -0.16 3.92
CA VAL A 162 -12.64 1.24 4.15
C VAL A 162 -14.14 1.38 4.47
N GLY A 163 -14.46 2.23 5.45
CA GLY A 163 -15.85 2.48 5.87
C GLY A 163 -16.44 1.42 6.78
N LEU A 164 -15.68 0.38 7.17
CA LEU A 164 -16.05 -0.57 8.20
C LEU A 164 -15.62 -0.07 9.58
N ASP A 165 -16.40 -0.40 10.59
CA ASP A 165 -15.96 -0.28 11.97
C ASP A 165 -14.87 -1.31 12.31
N VAL A 166 -14.22 -1.17 13.46
CA VAL A 166 -13.08 -2.03 13.85
C VAL A 166 -13.46 -3.51 13.87
N ALA A 167 -14.65 -3.86 14.37
CA ALA A 167 -15.13 -5.23 14.44
C ALA A 167 -15.47 -5.78 13.06
N GLY A 168 -16.14 -5.00 12.21
CA GLY A 168 -16.46 -5.35 10.84
C GLY A 168 -15.20 -5.53 9.97
N ALA A 169 -14.22 -4.64 10.11
CA ALA A 169 -12.94 -4.76 9.42
C ALA A 169 -12.19 -6.03 9.84
N ALA A 170 -12.15 -6.35 11.14
CA ALA A 170 -11.50 -7.56 11.63
C ALA A 170 -12.20 -8.83 11.11
N ALA A 171 -13.54 -8.86 11.08
CA ALA A 171 -14.31 -9.98 10.56
C ALA A 171 -14.03 -10.20 9.06
N VAL A 172 -14.12 -9.16 8.24
CA VAL A 172 -13.85 -9.25 6.80
C VAL A 172 -12.39 -9.61 6.51
N ARG A 173 -11.44 -9.07 7.27
CA ARG A 173 -10.01 -9.43 7.17
C ARG A 173 -9.80 -10.92 7.43
N SER A 174 -10.47 -11.48 8.43
CA SER A 174 -10.41 -12.92 8.72
C SER A 174 -10.96 -13.77 7.56
N VAL A 175 -12.09 -13.36 6.96
CA VAL A 175 -12.65 -14.01 5.78
C VAL A 175 -11.70 -13.96 4.60
N LEU A 176 -11.17 -12.76 4.28
CA LEU A 176 -10.21 -12.58 3.19
C LEU A 176 -8.98 -13.46 3.38
N ARG A 177 -8.38 -13.46 4.58
CA ARG A 177 -7.22 -14.30 4.89
C ARG A 177 -7.50 -15.77 4.63
N ARG A 178 -8.63 -16.29 5.14
CA ARG A 178 -9.03 -17.70 4.97
C ARG A 178 -9.19 -18.05 3.50
N VAL A 179 -9.89 -17.20 2.74
CA VAL A 179 -10.17 -17.45 1.31
C VAL A 179 -8.90 -17.39 0.48
N LEU A 180 -8.07 -16.38 0.69
CA LEU A 180 -6.80 -16.22 -0.04
C LEU A 180 -5.84 -17.37 0.23
N THR A 181 -5.81 -17.89 1.48
CA THR A 181 -4.94 -19.00 1.85
C THR A 181 -5.49 -20.36 1.38
N ALA A 182 -6.80 -20.62 1.57
CA ALA A 182 -7.39 -21.93 1.29
C ALA A 182 -7.43 -22.28 -0.19
N ASP A 183 -7.73 -21.30 -1.04
CA ASP A 183 -7.89 -21.51 -2.47
C ASP A 183 -6.62 -21.15 -3.26
N SER A 184 -5.54 -20.76 -2.58
CA SER A 184 -4.26 -20.30 -3.19
C SER A 184 -4.51 -19.31 -4.34
N ARG A 185 -5.44 -18.38 -4.16
CA ARG A 185 -5.80 -17.37 -5.18
C ARG A 185 -4.80 -16.23 -5.16
N SER A 186 -4.37 -15.81 -6.33
CA SER A 186 -3.56 -14.61 -6.47
C SER A 186 -4.43 -13.37 -6.25
N ALA A 187 -3.93 -12.39 -5.51
CA ALA A 187 -4.66 -11.15 -5.26
C ALA A 187 -3.77 -9.91 -5.33
N LEU A 188 -4.38 -8.81 -5.79
CA LEU A 188 -3.87 -7.46 -5.62
C LEU A 188 -4.73 -6.75 -4.58
N LEU A 189 -4.08 -6.20 -3.56
CA LEU A 189 -4.72 -5.48 -2.46
C LEU A 189 -4.23 -4.04 -2.44
N ILE A 190 -5.08 -3.07 -2.76
CA ILE A 190 -4.81 -1.67 -2.48
C ILE A 190 -5.33 -1.37 -1.08
N THR A 191 -4.47 -0.87 -0.22
CA THR A 191 -4.83 -0.41 1.12
C THR A 191 -3.85 0.66 1.60
N HIS A 192 -4.26 1.45 2.56
CA HIS A 192 -3.41 2.37 3.32
C HIS A 192 -3.26 1.93 4.79
N ASP A 193 -3.92 0.83 5.19
CA ASP A 193 -3.87 0.28 6.54
C ASP A 193 -2.71 -0.74 6.65
N LEU A 194 -1.77 -0.45 7.56
CA LEU A 194 -0.64 -1.33 7.84
C LEU A 194 -1.08 -2.70 8.36
N ILE A 195 -2.19 -2.77 9.11
CA ILE A 195 -2.70 -4.04 9.64
C ILE A 195 -3.14 -4.95 8.49
N ASP A 196 -3.76 -4.39 7.45
CA ASP A 196 -4.15 -5.17 6.26
C ASP A 196 -2.92 -5.71 5.53
N VAL A 197 -1.89 -4.87 5.36
CA VAL A 197 -0.63 -5.30 4.75
C VAL A 197 0.02 -6.43 5.53
N LEU A 198 0.15 -6.27 6.86
CA LEU A 198 0.80 -7.26 7.73
C LEU A 198 0.04 -8.59 7.82
N THR A 199 -1.29 -8.55 7.68
CA THR A 199 -2.13 -9.74 7.91
C THR A 199 -2.52 -10.46 6.63
N LEU A 200 -2.57 -9.77 5.49
CA LEU A 200 -3.08 -10.31 4.24
C LEU A 200 -2.01 -10.44 3.15
N ALA A 201 -0.97 -9.59 3.14
CA ALA A 201 -0.04 -9.51 2.02
C ALA A 201 1.25 -10.31 2.26
N ASP A 202 1.75 -10.94 1.20
CA ASP A 202 3.06 -11.60 1.16
C ASP A 202 4.15 -10.61 0.72
N ARG A 203 3.82 -9.79 -0.28
CA ARG A 203 4.70 -8.75 -0.82
C ARG A 203 4.01 -7.41 -0.90
N VAL A 204 4.82 -6.38 -0.93
CA VAL A 204 4.40 -4.98 -1.10
C VAL A 204 5.06 -4.42 -2.35
N LEU A 205 4.28 -3.67 -3.11
CA LEU A 205 4.71 -2.81 -4.20
C LEU A 205 4.34 -1.38 -3.83
N VAL A 206 5.32 -0.50 -3.79
CA VAL A 206 5.11 0.94 -3.55
C VAL A 206 5.12 1.66 -4.89
N LEU A 207 4.01 2.32 -5.22
CA LEU A 207 3.90 3.21 -6.38
C LEU A 207 4.19 4.65 -5.97
N ALA A 208 5.00 5.34 -6.77
CA ALA A 208 5.22 6.76 -6.66
C ALA A 208 5.30 7.39 -8.06
N ALA A 209 4.56 8.47 -8.28
CA ALA A 209 4.51 9.18 -9.56
C ALA A 209 4.30 8.24 -10.78
N GLY A 210 3.41 7.28 -10.65
CA GLY A 210 3.06 6.33 -11.70
C GLY A 210 4.08 5.23 -11.97
N LYS A 211 5.13 5.09 -11.16
CA LYS A 211 6.19 4.09 -11.31
C LYS A 211 6.33 3.21 -10.07
N VAL A 212 6.91 2.04 -10.25
CA VAL A 212 7.28 1.16 -9.13
C VAL A 212 8.51 1.74 -8.45
N ALA A 213 8.33 2.31 -7.25
CA ALA A 213 9.42 2.86 -6.45
C ALA A 213 10.13 1.78 -5.62
N GLU A 214 9.40 0.77 -5.20
CA GLU A 214 9.92 -0.33 -4.39
C GLU A 214 9.01 -1.55 -4.51
N ILE A 215 9.58 -2.75 -4.52
CA ILE A 215 8.84 -4.01 -4.43
C ILE A 215 9.64 -5.04 -3.63
N GLY A 216 8.97 -5.77 -2.73
CA GLY A 216 9.63 -6.78 -1.91
C GLY A 216 8.69 -7.49 -0.95
N ARG A 217 9.21 -8.44 -0.18
CA ARG A 217 8.45 -9.06 0.92
C ARG A 217 8.08 -8.01 1.96
N VAL A 218 6.87 -8.12 2.53
CA VAL A 218 6.35 -7.17 3.54
C VAL A 218 7.37 -6.92 4.64
N ALA A 219 7.93 -8.00 5.23
CA ALA A 219 8.91 -7.88 6.31
C ALA A 219 10.14 -7.06 5.91
N ASN A 220 10.65 -7.24 4.67
CA ASN A 220 11.84 -6.54 4.21
C ASN A 220 11.58 -5.06 3.94
N VAL A 221 10.45 -4.76 3.26
CA VAL A 221 10.08 -3.38 2.93
C VAL A 221 9.76 -2.56 4.17
N LEU A 222 9.14 -3.17 5.18
CA LEU A 222 8.82 -2.48 6.44
C LEU A 222 10.04 -2.36 7.37
N ALA A 223 10.96 -3.33 7.36
CA ALA A 223 12.17 -3.26 8.17
C ALA A 223 13.20 -2.25 7.60
N VAL A 224 13.35 -2.21 6.28
CA VAL A 224 14.32 -1.37 5.59
C VAL A 224 13.67 -0.79 4.32
N PRO A 225 12.80 0.21 4.48
CA PRO A 225 12.17 0.86 3.34
C PRO A 225 13.21 1.60 2.48
N ARG A 226 13.00 1.58 1.17
CA ARG A 226 13.85 2.27 0.19
C ARG A 226 13.12 3.41 -0.51
N SER A 227 11.84 3.56 -0.22
CA SER A 227 10.98 4.61 -0.73
C SER A 227 10.48 5.50 0.41
N GLN A 228 10.25 6.78 0.14
CA GLN A 228 9.70 7.72 1.13
C GLN A 228 8.33 7.25 1.66
N PHE A 229 7.49 6.73 0.77
CA PHE A 229 6.19 6.23 1.18
C PHE A 229 6.30 4.95 2.02
N GLY A 230 7.22 4.05 1.66
CA GLY A 230 7.54 2.86 2.46
C GLY A 230 8.01 3.23 3.88
N ALA A 231 8.90 4.22 3.99
CA ALA A 231 9.37 4.73 5.27
C ALA A 231 8.23 5.34 6.11
N ARG A 232 7.31 6.07 5.47
CA ARG A 232 6.12 6.61 6.14
C ARG A 232 5.23 5.52 6.72
N ILE A 233 4.95 4.48 5.94
CA ILE A 233 4.14 3.34 6.39
C ILE A 233 4.85 2.55 7.49
N ALA A 234 6.17 2.34 7.36
CA ALA A 234 7.00 1.69 8.38
C ALA A 234 7.18 2.55 9.65
N GLY A 235 6.81 3.83 9.61
CA GLY A 235 6.95 4.75 10.74
C GLY A 235 8.40 5.13 11.07
N VAL A 236 9.30 5.11 10.08
CA VAL A 236 10.72 5.44 10.22
C VAL A 236 11.10 6.67 9.40
N ASN A 237 12.22 7.29 9.74
CA ASN A 237 12.86 8.33 8.94
C ASN A 237 13.68 7.70 7.82
N LEU A 238 13.69 8.35 6.65
CA LEU A 238 14.49 7.96 5.51
C LEU A 238 15.14 9.19 4.88
N VAL A 239 16.46 9.14 4.71
CA VAL A 239 17.22 10.14 3.95
C VAL A 239 17.88 9.46 2.77
N ARG A 240 17.63 9.97 1.57
CA ARG A 240 18.28 9.50 0.35
C ARG A 240 19.58 10.22 0.11
N GLY A 241 20.52 9.56 -0.52
CA GLY A 241 21.77 10.17 -0.90
C GLY A 241 22.73 9.23 -1.59
N VAL A 242 23.94 9.70 -1.79
CA VAL A 242 25.03 8.96 -2.43
C VAL A 242 26.10 8.66 -1.39
N LEU A 243 26.62 7.43 -1.36
CA LEU A 243 27.69 7.03 -0.45
C LEU A 243 28.98 7.76 -0.82
N VAL A 244 29.52 8.56 0.13
CA VAL A 244 30.73 9.38 -0.08
C VAL A 244 31.92 8.92 0.75
N GLY A 245 31.72 7.98 1.69
CA GLY A 245 32.78 7.43 2.53
C GLY A 245 32.28 6.24 3.37
N PRO A 246 33.17 5.56 4.13
CA PRO A 246 32.79 4.49 5.02
C PRO A 246 31.78 4.98 6.07
N GLY A 247 30.50 4.57 5.94
CA GLY A 247 29.45 5.01 6.85
C GLY A 247 29.06 6.49 6.71
N ALA A 248 29.32 7.12 5.56
CA ALA A 248 28.93 8.49 5.28
C ALA A 248 28.22 8.58 3.93
N LEU A 249 27.04 9.19 3.90
CA LEU A 249 26.30 9.53 2.69
C LEU A 249 26.14 11.06 2.59
N ARG A 250 26.10 11.58 1.39
CA ARG A 250 25.66 12.95 1.10
C ARG A 250 24.19 12.89 0.72
N GLY A 251 23.33 13.48 1.56
CA GLY A 251 21.90 13.60 1.29
C GLY A 251 21.61 14.51 0.10
N GLU A 252 20.40 14.44 -0.46
CA GLU A 252 19.97 15.25 -1.61
C GLU A 252 20.06 16.75 -1.31
N ALA A 253 19.82 17.20 -0.07
CA ALA A 253 20.04 18.57 0.38
C ALA A 253 21.54 18.95 0.58
N GLY A 254 22.47 18.08 0.18
CA GLY A 254 23.92 18.31 0.30
C GLY A 254 24.52 18.07 1.68
N LEU A 255 23.69 17.80 2.69
CA LEU A 255 24.14 17.57 4.07
C LEU A 255 24.74 16.17 4.23
N PRO A 256 25.87 16.04 4.98
CA PRO A 256 26.42 14.73 5.29
C PRO A 256 25.60 14.02 6.37
N TRP A 257 25.36 12.73 6.17
CA TRP A 257 24.76 11.83 7.15
C TRP A 257 25.70 10.69 7.45
N HIS A 258 25.79 10.32 8.72
CA HIS A 258 26.67 9.27 9.21
C HIS A 258 25.86 8.13 9.81
N GLY A 259 26.20 6.90 9.48
CA GLY A 259 25.52 5.70 9.95
C GLY A 259 26.35 4.45 9.76
N TYR A 260 25.80 3.30 10.16
CA TYR A 260 26.42 2.00 9.95
C TYR A 260 25.97 1.39 8.62
N PRO A 261 26.92 1.05 7.72
CA PRO A 261 26.58 0.38 6.47
C PRO A 261 26.08 -1.04 6.72
N SER A 262 24.97 -1.40 6.06
CA SER A 262 24.42 -2.75 6.05
C SER A 262 24.88 -3.47 4.78
N GLY A 263 25.80 -4.40 4.94
CA GLY A 263 26.41 -5.15 3.83
C GLY A 263 27.51 -4.38 3.09
N THR A 264 27.88 -4.87 1.92
CA THR A 264 28.92 -4.26 1.09
C THR A 264 28.35 -3.17 0.21
N LEU A 265 28.70 -1.92 0.50
CA LEU A 265 28.32 -0.73 -0.26
C LEU A 265 29.52 -0.21 -1.06
N ARG A 266 29.27 0.44 -2.21
CA ARG A 266 30.30 1.01 -3.07
C ARG A 266 30.23 2.55 -3.03
N LEU A 267 31.38 3.22 -3.02
CA LEU A 267 31.42 4.68 -3.17
C LEU A 267 30.71 5.11 -4.47
N GLY A 268 29.94 6.17 -4.38
CA GLY A 268 29.12 6.66 -5.48
C GLY A 268 27.81 5.91 -5.68
N GLN A 269 27.52 4.88 -4.88
CA GLN A 269 26.26 4.15 -4.94
C GLN A 269 25.12 4.95 -4.29
N ASP A 270 23.92 4.87 -4.90
CA ASP A 270 22.69 5.36 -4.27
C ASP A 270 22.38 4.54 -3.02
N VAL A 271 22.18 5.22 -1.91
CA VAL A 271 21.92 4.64 -0.60
C VAL A 271 20.81 5.39 0.13
N VAL A 272 20.25 4.74 1.14
CA VAL A 272 19.30 5.35 2.07
C VAL A 272 19.80 5.21 3.50
N ALA A 273 19.69 6.29 4.29
CA ALA A 273 19.84 6.24 5.73
C ALA A 273 18.46 6.09 6.37
N VAL A 274 18.30 5.07 7.22
CA VAL A 274 17.04 4.75 7.90
C VAL A 274 17.25 4.76 9.40
N PHE A 275 16.35 5.40 10.13
CA PHE A 275 16.41 5.48 11.59
C PHE A 275 15.02 5.76 12.20
N PRO A 276 14.73 5.23 13.42
CA PRO A 276 13.45 5.44 14.06
C PRO A 276 13.29 6.89 14.58
N PRO A 277 12.09 7.47 14.56
CA PRO A 277 11.81 8.79 15.15
C PRO A 277 12.19 8.89 16.64
N ALA A 278 12.08 7.80 17.39
CA ALA A 278 12.47 7.74 18.80
C ALA A 278 13.99 7.90 19.05
N ALA A 279 14.82 7.74 18.01
CA ALA A 279 16.25 7.98 18.11
C ALA A 279 16.64 9.45 17.87
N VAL A 280 15.68 10.29 17.49
CA VAL A 280 15.91 11.71 17.20
C VAL A 280 15.68 12.52 18.46
N ALA A 281 16.73 13.21 18.91
CA ALA A 281 16.64 14.20 19.98
C ALA A 281 16.33 15.59 19.39
N VAL A 282 15.57 16.39 20.14
CA VAL A 282 15.14 17.74 19.73
C VAL A 282 15.80 18.78 20.64
N TYR A 283 16.34 19.84 20.03
CA TYR A 283 17.02 20.92 20.74
C TYR A 283 16.57 22.27 20.20
N ARG A 284 16.52 23.29 21.09
CA ARG A 284 16.28 24.69 20.71
C ARG A 284 17.50 25.31 20.03
N GLU A 285 18.69 24.95 20.46
CA GLU A 285 19.99 25.44 19.99
C GLU A 285 20.76 24.28 19.33
N GLN A 286 21.74 24.62 18.50
CA GLN A 286 22.57 23.61 17.84
C GLN A 286 23.30 22.77 18.92
N PRO A 287 23.07 21.44 18.92
CA PRO A 287 23.73 20.60 19.93
C PRO A 287 25.23 20.48 19.66
N HIS A 288 26.03 20.58 20.72
CA HIS A 288 27.46 20.32 20.70
C HIS A 288 27.75 18.93 21.24
N GLY A 289 28.83 18.28 20.77
CA GLY A 289 29.30 17.00 21.31
C GLY A 289 29.29 15.85 20.32
N SER A 290 28.83 14.64 20.75
CA SER A 290 29.01 13.39 20.05
C SER A 290 28.03 13.14 18.85
N PRO A 291 26.85 13.70 18.77
CA PRO A 291 26.00 13.49 17.60
C PRO A 291 26.66 14.02 16.32
N ARG A 292 26.67 13.20 15.24
CA ARG A 292 27.24 13.59 13.95
C ARG A 292 26.18 14.03 12.94
N ASN A 293 24.92 13.66 13.19
CA ASN A 293 23.80 14.03 12.35
C ASN A 293 22.95 15.06 13.09
N SER A 294 23.04 16.31 12.71
CA SER A 294 22.23 17.38 13.27
C SER A 294 21.74 18.27 12.14
N ILE A 295 20.45 18.54 12.10
CA ILE A 295 19.80 19.34 11.05
C ILE A 295 18.83 20.32 11.69
N LEU A 296 18.85 21.57 11.22
CA LEU A 296 17.85 22.58 11.56
C LEU A 296 16.60 22.32 10.72
N VAL A 297 15.45 22.16 11.37
CA VAL A 297 14.17 21.87 10.70
C VAL A 297 13.09 22.83 11.21
N ARG A 298 12.05 23.08 10.40
CA ARG A 298 10.85 23.77 10.83
C ARG A 298 9.77 22.74 11.16
N ILE A 299 9.07 22.94 12.28
CA ILE A 299 7.98 22.05 12.73
C ILE A 299 6.76 22.28 11.85
N ALA A 300 6.34 21.25 11.12
CA ALA A 300 5.10 21.23 10.32
C ALA A 300 3.88 20.77 11.13
N GLY A 301 4.07 19.93 12.13
CA GLY A 301 2.97 19.38 12.92
C GLY A 301 3.41 18.63 14.17
N LEU A 302 2.48 18.52 15.11
CA LEU A 302 2.59 17.75 16.34
C LEU A 302 1.42 16.77 16.39
N GLU A 303 1.72 15.47 16.53
CA GLU A 303 0.74 14.38 16.52
C GLU A 303 0.93 13.48 17.74
N VAL A 304 -0.16 13.07 18.39
CA VAL A 304 -0.07 12.06 19.47
C VAL A 304 0.22 10.69 18.85
N SER A 305 1.27 10.02 19.31
CA SER A 305 1.71 8.70 18.85
C SER A 305 1.92 7.76 20.04
N GLY A 306 0.88 7.07 20.46
CA GLY A 306 0.91 6.27 21.69
C GLY A 306 1.18 7.12 22.94
N ALA A 307 2.25 6.83 23.67
CA ALA A 307 2.69 7.59 24.83
C ALA A 307 3.62 8.77 24.49
N ALA A 308 3.96 8.95 23.21
CA ALA A 308 4.85 10.01 22.72
C ALA A 308 4.09 11.06 21.92
N VAL A 309 4.71 12.21 21.72
CA VAL A 309 4.30 13.21 20.74
C VAL A 309 5.27 13.14 19.56
N ARG A 310 4.76 12.89 18.39
CA ARG A 310 5.53 12.90 17.14
C ARG A 310 5.58 14.30 16.57
N ILE A 311 6.78 14.84 16.49
CA ILE A 311 7.08 16.11 15.84
C ILE A 311 7.42 15.80 14.39
N ARG A 312 6.69 16.41 13.44
CA ARG A 312 7.04 16.33 12.02
C ARG A 312 7.68 17.62 11.56
N ALA A 313 8.81 17.49 10.90
CA ALA A 313 9.41 18.60 10.18
C ALA A 313 8.67 18.86 8.86
N GLU A 314 8.81 20.08 8.33
CA GLU A 314 8.40 20.39 6.96
C GLU A 314 9.11 19.47 5.96
N ALA A 315 8.47 19.24 4.80
CA ALA A 315 9.09 18.52 3.70
C ALA A 315 10.37 19.25 3.25
N GLN A 316 11.37 18.48 2.87
CA GLN A 316 12.59 19.05 2.32
C GLN A 316 12.34 19.51 0.86
N ASP A 317 13.16 20.42 0.34
CA ASP A 317 13.02 20.99 -1.01
C ASP A 317 13.08 19.93 -2.14
N ASP A 318 13.57 18.73 -1.83
CA ASP A 318 13.62 17.57 -2.73
C ASP A 318 12.27 16.82 -2.86
N GLY A 319 11.21 17.33 -2.20
CA GLY A 319 9.89 16.67 -2.14
C GLY A 319 9.85 15.46 -1.20
N GLY A 320 10.92 15.18 -0.46
CA GLY A 320 10.98 14.19 0.60
C GLY A 320 10.05 14.56 1.76
N LEU A 321 9.47 13.55 2.42
CA LEU A 321 8.72 13.78 3.66
C LEU A 321 9.68 14.34 4.71
N GLY A 322 9.22 15.33 5.46
CA GLY A 322 9.97 15.86 6.59
C GLY A 322 10.30 14.79 7.62
N LEU A 323 11.45 14.93 8.26
CA LEU A 323 11.88 14.02 9.32
C LEU A 323 10.91 14.08 10.50
N ALA A 324 10.87 13.00 11.27
CA ALA A 324 10.06 12.91 12.49
C ALA A 324 10.92 12.64 13.72
N ALA A 325 10.51 13.19 14.87
CA ALA A 325 11.05 12.89 16.18
C ALA A 325 9.93 12.51 17.14
N ASP A 326 10.11 11.45 17.93
CA ASP A 326 9.19 11.06 18.97
C ASP A 326 9.75 11.51 20.32
N VAL A 327 9.06 12.40 21.01
CA VAL A 327 9.45 12.95 22.32
C VAL A 327 8.33 12.76 23.32
N THR A 328 8.63 12.91 24.62
CA THR A 328 7.59 12.82 25.65
C THR A 328 6.75 14.10 25.67
N PRO A 329 5.48 14.03 26.12
CA PRO A 329 4.63 15.23 26.31
C PRO A 329 5.30 16.29 27.19
N GLU A 330 6.01 15.86 28.23
CA GLU A 330 6.76 16.75 29.13
C GLU A 330 7.84 17.53 28.37
N ALA A 331 8.59 16.86 27.48
CA ALA A 331 9.64 17.51 26.70
C ALA A 331 9.04 18.55 25.71
N VAL A 332 7.85 18.29 25.15
CA VAL A 332 7.14 19.28 24.30
C VAL A 332 6.79 20.52 25.12
N ALA A 333 6.31 20.33 26.35
CA ALA A 333 5.93 21.43 27.24
C ALA A 333 7.15 22.22 27.73
N GLU A 334 8.20 21.53 28.18
CA GLU A 334 9.44 22.15 28.66
C GLU A 334 10.16 22.93 27.56
N LEU A 335 10.24 22.37 26.37
CA LEU A 335 10.83 23.04 25.22
C LEU A 335 9.89 24.08 24.60
N GLY A 336 8.59 24.12 24.98
CA GLY A 336 7.59 25.04 24.45
C GLY A 336 7.43 24.93 22.93
N LEU A 337 7.40 23.70 22.38
CA LEU A 337 7.43 23.47 20.94
C LEU A 337 6.09 23.85 20.28
N GLN A 338 6.17 24.60 19.18
CA GLN A 338 4.99 25.04 18.41
C GLN A 338 5.21 24.80 16.91
N VAL A 339 4.11 24.64 16.19
CA VAL A 339 4.13 24.54 14.71
C VAL A 339 4.67 25.85 14.12
N GLY A 340 5.51 25.76 13.11
CA GLY A 340 6.16 26.88 12.43
C GLY A 340 7.52 27.28 13.03
N GLU A 341 7.87 26.80 14.21
CA GLU A 341 9.17 27.09 14.83
C GLU A 341 10.31 26.26 14.25
N GLN A 342 11.53 26.77 14.37
CA GLN A 342 12.74 26.07 14.01
C GLN A 342 13.35 25.39 15.23
N VAL A 343 13.75 24.12 15.05
CA VAL A 343 14.41 23.31 16.07
C VAL A 343 15.49 22.46 15.42
N TRP A 344 16.44 22.01 16.24
CA TRP A 344 17.48 21.08 15.79
C TRP A 344 17.02 19.65 16.08
N PHE A 345 17.00 18.83 15.01
CA PHE A 345 16.91 17.38 15.11
C PHE A 345 18.31 16.80 15.12
N SER A 346 18.58 15.92 16.07
CA SER A 346 19.89 15.30 16.20
C SER A 346 19.77 13.81 16.44
N VAL A 347 20.55 13.02 15.70
CA VAL A 347 20.56 11.56 15.84
C VAL A 347 21.99 11.03 15.88
N LYS A 348 22.25 10.10 16.78
CA LYS A 348 23.56 9.45 16.91
C LYS A 348 23.79 8.52 15.72
N THR A 349 25.03 8.46 15.23
CA THR A 349 25.47 7.57 14.13
C THR A 349 25.03 6.11 14.34
N GLN A 350 25.12 5.61 15.58
CA GLN A 350 24.77 4.23 15.92
C GLN A 350 23.29 3.88 15.71
N ALA A 351 22.39 4.85 15.66
CA ALA A 351 20.97 4.65 15.44
C ALA A 351 20.58 4.71 13.96
N VAL A 352 21.52 5.05 13.07
CA VAL A 352 21.31 5.22 11.63
C VAL A 352 21.88 4.04 10.87
N GLY A 353 21.02 3.28 10.18
CA GLY A 353 21.43 2.22 9.25
C GLY A 353 21.55 2.78 7.83
N ILE A 354 22.65 2.52 7.14
CA ILE A 354 22.84 2.86 5.72
C ILE A 354 22.64 1.61 4.86
N HIS A 355 21.68 1.66 3.94
CA HIS A 355 21.30 0.53 3.13
C HIS A 355 21.36 0.90 1.63
N PRO A 356 21.46 -0.10 0.73
CA PRO A 356 21.36 0.15 -0.72
C PRO A 356 20.04 0.86 -1.04
N GLY A 357 20.08 1.89 -1.87
CA GLY A 357 18.90 2.55 -2.41
C GLY A 357 18.00 1.61 -3.24
N ALA A 358 16.83 2.06 -3.62
CA ALA A 358 16.01 1.34 -4.59
C ALA A 358 16.79 1.21 -5.90
N ARG A 359 16.79 0.02 -6.52
CA ARG A 359 17.36 -0.14 -7.87
C ARG A 359 16.49 0.67 -8.81
N SER A 360 17.09 1.67 -9.45
CA SER A 360 16.49 2.31 -10.63
C SER A 360 16.35 1.20 -11.68
N GLY A 361 15.09 0.73 -11.93
CA GLY A 361 14.77 -0.22 -12.97
C GLY A 361 14.68 0.47 -14.33
#